data_46dfc5cea8a6d8a0a421a21518cbb884
#
_entry.id   46dfc5cea8a6d8a0a421a21518cbb884
#
_cell.length_a   1.000
_cell.length_b   1.000
_cell.length_c   1.000
_cell.angle_alpha   90.00
_cell.angle_beta   90.00
_cell.angle_gamma   90.00
#
_symmetry.space_group_name_H-M   'P 1'
#
loop_
_entity.id
_entity.type
_entity.pdbx_description
1 polymer ?
#
loop_
_entity_poly.entity_id
_entity_poly.type
_entity_poly.pdbx_seq_one_letter_code
_entity_poly.pdbx_strand_id
1 'polypeptide(L)'
;MENAVAVRGLGITKTFGDIVALDQVDLNVARGRIHGLVGPNGAGKTTLLGLLLGLAVADSGSLEILGDPVGRTLAAPDGVSGFVDGPGLYPTLTAKQNLAALAGLRPRGARTAGIGEVLEEVGLAMVADDKVRGFSLGMRQRLGLAAALLTRPRLLVLDEPANGLDPSGKKQVHGVLNRLVADGATVILSSHRMDDLEALCSEVTILATGRVVFSGPLNKLSAEDRELDYRLRTSDPEAARKVARETPGVEVIEGSDAVARGDDLLVFRAQVAALDALIARVVRADIAVRELAPVVSPLEAAFLALTEQPAEGQSEPSHRPKHNLQEAGR
;
A
#
# COMPACT_ATOMS: atom_id res chain seq x y z
N MET A 1 -22.70 -16.58 -7.13
CA MET A 1 -21.60 -16.55 -8.11
C MET A 1 -20.32 -16.58 -7.30
N GLU A 2 -19.54 -17.66 -7.37
CA GLU A 2 -18.21 -17.72 -6.75
C GLU A 2 -17.37 -16.56 -7.25
N ASN A 3 -16.84 -15.76 -6.33
CA ASN A 3 -15.92 -14.67 -6.68
C ASN A 3 -14.70 -15.31 -7.38
N ALA A 4 -14.64 -15.18 -8.69
CA ALA A 4 -13.51 -15.70 -9.45
C ALA A 4 -12.22 -15.05 -8.93
N VAL A 5 -11.23 -15.87 -8.56
CA VAL A 5 -9.96 -15.46 -7.99
C VAL A 5 -9.03 -14.98 -9.11
N ALA A 6 -8.36 -13.85 -8.92
CA ALA A 6 -7.32 -13.35 -9.82
C ALA A 6 -5.94 -13.87 -9.45
N VAL A 7 -5.64 -13.93 -8.15
CA VAL A 7 -4.38 -14.48 -7.63
C VAL A 7 -4.69 -15.37 -6.43
N ARG A 8 -4.14 -16.58 -6.44
CA ARG A 8 -4.13 -17.50 -5.31
C ARG A 8 -2.71 -17.94 -5.02
N GLY A 9 -2.19 -17.56 -3.87
CA GLY A 9 -0.90 -18.01 -3.34
C GLY A 9 -1.12 -18.82 -2.08
N LEU A 10 -0.40 -19.93 -1.94
CA LEU A 10 -0.45 -20.78 -0.74
C LEU A 10 0.96 -21.15 -0.30
N GLY A 11 1.30 -20.76 0.93
CA GLY A 11 2.58 -21.05 1.57
C GLY A 11 3.80 -20.53 0.79
N ILE A 12 3.68 -19.37 0.13
CA ILE A 12 4.74 -18.81 -0.70
C ILE A 12 5.92 -18.42 0.18
N THR A 13 7.08 -19.01 -0.10
CA THR A 13 8.34 -18.68 0.58
C THR A 13 9.36 -18.24 -0.45
N LYS A 14 10.12 -17.17 -0.12
CA LYS A 14 11.21 -16.65 -0.94
C LYS A 14 12.36 -16.17 -0.06
N THR A 15 13.56 -16.68 -0.37
CA THR A 15 14.81 -16.29 0.31
C THR A 15 15.81 -15.69 -0.69
N PHE A 16 16.64 -14.80 -0.22
CA PHE A 16 17.77 -14.22 -0.94
C PHE A 16 19.02 -14.34 -0.03
N GLY A 17 19.89 -15.31 -0.31
CA GLY A 17 20.96 -15.68 0.61
C GLY A 17 20.39 -16.08 1.97
N ASP A 18 20.81 -15.40 3.05
CA ASP A 18 20.35 -15.69 4.43
C ASP A 18 19.08 -14.92 4.82
N ILE A 19 18.53 -14.08 3.90
CA ILE A 19 17.37 -13.25 4.18
C ILE A 19 16.10 -13.95 3.68
N VAL A 20 15.17 -14.25 4.58
CA VAL A 20 13.82 -14.71 4.25
C VAL A 20 12.95 -13.49 3.93
N ALA A 21 12.70 -13.25 2.65
CA ALA A 21 11.91 -12.12 2.19
C ALA A 21 10.39 -12.38 2.25
N LEU A 22 9.97 -13.63 2.06
CA LEU A 22 8.60 -14.10 2.24
C LEU A 22 8.64 -15.44 2.96
N ASP A 23 7.81 -15.59 3.98
CA ASP A 23 7.73 -16.78 4.82
C ASP A 23 6.29 -17.27 4.91
N GLN A 24 6.00 -18.34 4.16
CA GLN A 24 4.70 -19.01 4.10
C GLN A 24 3.51 -18.05 3.86
N VAL A 25 3.67 -17.15 2.91
CA VAL A 25 2.64 -16.15 2.55
C VAL A 25 1.47 -16.81 1.84
N ASP A 26 0.27 -16.63 2.40
CA ASP A 26 -1.00 -16.91 1.75
C ASP A 26 -1.59 -15.61 1.19
N LEU A 27 -1.98 -15.64 -0.10
CA LEU A 27 -2.56 -14.48 -0.79
C LEU A 27 -3.78 -14.91 -1.60
N ASN A 28 -4.89 -14.21 -1.41
CA ASN A 28 -6.10 -14.43 -2.20
C ASN A 28 -6.65 -13.08 -2.67
N VAL A 29 -6.66 -12.86 -3.98
CA VAL A 29 -7.14 -11.62 -4.59
C VAL A 29 -8.32 -11.91 -5.52
N ALA A 30 -9.47 -11.31 -5.23
CA ALA A 30 -10.66 -11.42 -6.06
C ALA A 30 -10.52 -10.64 -7.38
N ARG A 31 -11.15 -11.14 -8.45
CA ARG A 31 -11.17 -10.44 -9.76
C ARG A 31 -11.99 -9.15 -9.72
N GLY A 32 -11.62 -8.21 -10.61
CA GLY A 32 -12.40 -6.98 -10.83
C GLY A 32 -12.37 -6.02 -9.64
N ARG A 33 -11.26 -5.99 -8.88
CA ARG A 33 -11.08 -5.12 -7.70
C ARG A 33 -9.68 -4.52 -7.66
N ILE A 34 -9.55 -3.45 -6.87
CA ILE A 34 -8.24 -2.93 -6.47
C ILE A 34 -7.91 -3.51 -5.11
N HIS A 35 -6.80 -4.26 -5.03
CA HIS A 35 -6.28 -4.88 -3.82
C HIS A 35 -5.00 -4.15 -3.39
N GLY A 36 -4.97 -3.66 -2.15
CA GLY A 36 -3.81 -2.98 -1.57
C GLY A 36 -2.84 -3.98 -0.93
N LEU A 37 -1.55 -3.82 -1.20
CA LEU A 37 -0.47 -4.52 -0.50
C LEU A 37 0.28 -3.52 0.37
N VAL A 38 0.21 -3.70 1.69
CA VAL A 38 0.67 -2.74 2.68
C VAL A 38 1.72 -3.37 3.57
N GLY A 39 2.60 -2.57 4.13
CA GLY A 39 3.60 -3.04 5.08
C GLY A 39 4.77 -2.07 5.20
N PRO A 40 5.58 -2.16 6.27
CA PRO A 40 6.79 -1.36 6.41
C PRO A 40 7.82 -1.68 5.30
N ASN A 41 8.85 -0.85 5.20
CA ASN A 41 9.96 -1.12 4.31
C ASN A 41 10.65 -2.42 4.71
N GLY A 42 10.98 -3.27 3.74
CA GLY A 42 11.54 -4.59 3.99
C GLY A 42 10.52 -5.69 4.36
N ALA A 43 9.22 -5.39 4.41
CA ALA A 43 8.18 -6.38 4.73
C ALA A 43 7.97 -7.48 3.66
N GLY A 44 8.61 -7.39 2.48
CA GLY A 44 8.48 -8.36 1.40
C GLY A 44 7.53 -7.94 0.27
N LYS A 45 6.93 -6.73 0.30
CA LYS A 45 5.98 -6.25 -0.72
C LYS A 45 6.54 -6.33 -2.13
N THR A 46 7.68 -5.70 -2.38
CA THR A 46 8.38 -5.67 -3.67
C THR A 46 8.72 -7.08 -4.16
N THR A 47 9.12 -7.99 -3.26
CA THR A 47 9.38 -9.40 -3.58
C THR A 47 8.10 -10.10 -4.02
N LEU A 48 6.99 -9.92 -3.30
CA LEU A 48 5.71 -10.53 -3.66
C LEU A 48 5.19 -10.01 -5.01
N LEU A 49 5.25 -8.68 -5.24
CA LEU A 49 4.91 -8.10 -6.54
C LEU A 49 5.82 -8.62 -7.66
N GLY A 50 7.12 -8.80 -7.38
CA GLY A 50 8.07 -9.40 -8.32
C GLY A 50 7.72 -10.84 -8.70
N LEU A 51 7.23 -11.66 -7.76
CA LEU A 51 6.72 -13.01 -8.07
C LEU A 51 5.50 -12.95 -8.98
N LEU A 52 4.56 -12.01 -8.74
CA LEU A 52 3.36 -11.84 -9.57
C LEU A 52 3.69 -11.39 -11.00
N LEU A 53 4.76 -10.63 -11.19
CA LEU A 53 5.24 -10.17 -12.48
C LEU A 53 6.18 -11.17 -13.19
N GLY A 54 6.50 -12.30 -12.54
CA GLY A 54 7.45 -13.28 -13.06
C GLY A 54 8.90 -12.82 -13.07
N LEU A 55 9.25 -11.80 -12.27
CA LEU A 55 10.61 -11.29 -12.09
C LEU A 55 11.40 -12.09 -11.06
N ALA A 56 10.72 -12.89 -10.25
CA ALA A 56 11.30 -13.82 -9.29
C ALA A 56 10.49 -15.13 -9.29
N VAL A 57 11.08 -16.19 -8.73
CA VAL A 57 10.45 -17.51 -8.58
C VAL A 57 10.40 -17.82 -7.09
N ALA A 58 9.26 -18.33 -6.60
CA ALA A 58 9.12 -18.78 -5.23
C ALA A 58 9.99 -20.05 -5.00
N ASP A 59 10.61 -20.12 -3.81
CA ASP A 59 11.41 -21.28 -3.43
C ASP A 59 10.52 -22.47 -3.02
N SER A 60 9.37 -22.15 -2.37
CA SER A 60 8.32 -23.13 -2.04
C SER A 60 6.93 -22.50 -2.06
N GLY A 61 5.90 -23.33 -1.91
CA GLY A 61 4.50 -22.95 -2.03
C GLY A 61 3.97 -23.06 -3.46
N SER A 62 2.75 -22.61 -3.67
CA SER A 62 2.09 -22.59 -4.99
C SER A 62 1.50 -21.21 -5.29
N LEU A 63 1.58 -20.82 -6.56
CA LEU A 63 1.02 -19.55 -7.05
C LEU A 63 0.21 -19.83 -8.32
N GLU A 64 -1.03 -19.35 -8.33
CA GLU A 64 -1.92 -19.37 -9.48
C GLU A 64 -2.34 -17.95 -9.81
N ILE A 65 -2.25 -17.56 -11.07
CA ILE A 65 -2.61 -16.21 -11.55
C ILE A 65 -3.57 -16.34 -12.72
N LEU A 66 -4.73 -15.70 -12.60
CA LEU A 66 -5.81 -15.69 -13.59
C LEU A 66 -6.36 -17.09 -13.93
N GLY A 67 -6.12 -18.08 -13.07
CA GLY A 67 -6.52 -19.48 -13.24
C GLY A 67 -5.40 -20.38 -13.75
N ASP A 68 -4.23 -19.82 -14.07
CA ASP A 68 -3.09 -20.56 -14.57
C ASP A 68 -2.02 -20.72 -13.48
N PRO A 69 -1.47 -21.92 -13.27
CA PRO A 69 -0.38 -22.13 -12.33
C PRO A 69 0.90 -21.45 -12.81
N VAL A 70 1.57 -20.71 -11.92
CA VAL A 70 2.86 -20.08 -12.21
C VAL A 70 3.98 -21.11 -12.11
N GLY A 71 4.71 -21.30 -13.21
CA GLY A 71 5.84 -22.21 -13.29
C GLY A 71 7.09 -21.68 -12.57
N ARG A 72 8.15 -22.51 -12.57
CA ARG A 72 9.46 -22.14 -11.99
C ARG A 72 10.39 -21.43 -12.99
N THR A 73 9.82 -20.71 -13.95
CA THR A 73 10.56 -19.95 -14.96
C THR A 73 10.32 -18.47 -14.78
N LEU A 74 11.35 -17.66 -15.01
CA LEU A 74 11.23 -16.20 -15.05
C LEU A 74 10.48 -15.79 -16.31
N ALA A 75 9.16 -15.67 -16.23
CA ALA A 75 8.30 -15.25 -17.33
C ALA A 75 7.07 -14.55 -16.76
N ALA A 76 6.70 -13.42 -17.33
CA ALA A 76 5.46 -12.75 -16.97
C ALA A 76 4.27 -13.63 -17.37
N PRO A 77 3.33 -13.93 -16.46
CA PRO A 77 2.13 -14.69 -16.79
C PRO A 77 1.26 -13.94 -17.82
N ASP A 78 0.55 -14.69 -18.66
CA ASP A 78 -0.32 -14.13 -19.68
C ASP A 78 -1.42 -13.23 -19.08
N GLY A 79 -1.57 -12.03 -19.66
CA GLY A 79 -2.55 -11.04 -19.17
C GLY A 79 -2.13 -10.29 -17.91
N VAL A 80 -0.88 -10.47 -17.46
CA VAL A 80 -0.29 -9.69 -16.36
C VAL A 80 0.65 -8.63 -16.90
N SER A 81 0.59 -7.43 -16.34
CA SER A 81 1.53 -6.34 -16.63
C SER A 81 1.71 -5.45 -15.41
N GLY A 82 2.75 -4.65 -15.40
CA GLY A 82 3.02 -3.74 -14.29
C GLY A 82 4.49 -3.34 -14.20
N PHE A 83 4.86 -2.82 -13.03
CA PHE A 83 6.26 -2.50 -12.72
C PHE A 83 6.50 -2.56 -11.20
N VAL A 84 7.78 -2.79 -10.85
CA VAL A 84 8.30 -2.80 -9.48
C VAL A 84 9.54 -1.90 -9.46
N ASP A 85 9.80 -1.22 -8.35
CA ASP A 85 10.91 -0.25 -8.19
C ASP A 85 10.90 0.90 -9.23
N GLY A 86 9.71 1.22 -9.74
CA GLY A 86 9.50 2.26 -10.73
C GLY A 86 9.59 1.76 -12.19
N PRO A 87 9.13 2.57 -13.12
CA PRO A 87 9.09 2.22 -14.53
C PRO A 87 10.49 2.28 -15.16
N GLY A 88 10.91 1.17 -15.79
CA GLY A 88 12.15 1.07 -16.57
C GLY A 88 12.07 1.86 -17.88
N LEU A 89 12.31 3.17 -17.82
CA LEU A 89 12.22 4.07 -18.97
C LEU A 89 13.60 4.51 -19.46
N TYR A 90 13.73 4.72 -20.77
CA TYR A 90 14.95 5.25 -21.41
C TYR A 90 14.90 6.80 -21.41
N PRO A 91 15.74 7.48 -20.61
CA PRO A 91 15.66 8.95 -20.45
C PRO A 91 15.95 9.74 -21.73
N THR A 92 16.71 9.17 -22.67
CA THR A 92 17.10 9.80 -23.93
C THR A 92 16.04 9.72 -25.03
N LEU A 93 15.09 8.79 -24.90
CA LEU A 93 13.97 8.61 -25.79
C LEU A 93 12.78 9.53 -25.41
N THR A 94 11.90 9.82 -26.38
CA THR A 94 10.63 10.49 -26.11
C THR A 94 9.64 9.53 -25.42
N ALA A 95 8.55 10.04 -24.87
CA ALA A 95 7.50 9.20 -24.31
C ALA A 95 6.97 8.19 -25.35
N LYS A 96 6.66 8.66 -26.53
CA LYS A 96 6.19 7.83 -27.66
C LYS A 96 7.21 6.77 -28.05
N GLN A 97 8.51 7.14 -28.15
CA GLN A 97 9.59 6.20 -28.48
C GLN A 97 9.79 5.13 -27.38
N ASN A 98 9.68 5.50 -26.10
CA ASN A 98 9.70 4.54 -24.99
C ASN A 98 8.61 3.48 -25.14
N LEU A 99 7.37 3.93 -25.36
CA LEU A 99 6.24 3.02 -25.54
C LEU A 99 6.38 2.16 -26.80
N ALA A 100 6.90 2.72 -27.89
CA ALA A 100 7.15 1.97 -29.12
C ALA A 100 8.24 0.88 -28.93
N ALA A 101 9.33 1.22 -28.21
CA ALA A 101 10.38 0.25 -27.87
C ALA A 101 9.84 -0.90 -27.03
N LEU A 102 9.06 -0.59 -25.96
CA LEU A 102 8.46 -1.59 -25.08
C LEU A 102 7.41 -2.46 -25.83
N ALA A 103 6.60 -1.87 -26.71
CA ALA A 103 5.67 -2.61 -27.56
C ALA A 103 6.40 -3.57 -28.50
N GLY A 104 7.56 -3.16 -29.03
CA GLY A 104 8.39 -3.98 -29.94
C GLY A 104 9.05 -5.20 -29.29
N LEU A 105 9.20 -5.21 -27.95
CA LEU A 105 9.72 -6.36 -27.20
C LEU A 105 8.70 -7.50 -27.02
N ARG A 106 7.45 -7.28 -27.41
CA ARG A 106 6.36 -8.26 -27.21
C ARG A 106 6.29 -9.27 -28.33
N PRO A 107 5.77 -10.48 -28.08
CA PRO A 107 5.55 -11.47 -29.13
C PRO A 107 4.70 -10.91 -30.26
N ARG A 108 5.03 -11.28 -31.52
CA ARG A 108 4.24 -10.90 -32.69
C ARG A 108 2.81 -11.43 -32.55
N GLY A 109 1.81 -10.54 -32.75
CA GLY A 109 0.40 -10.90 -32.62
C GLY A 109 -0.21 -10.64 -31.22
N ALA A 110 0.59 -10.22 -30.21
CA ALA A 110 0.03 -9.75 -28.95
C ALA A 110 -0.87 -8.52 -29.21
N ARG A 111 -2.07 -8.52 -28.61
CA ARG A 111 -2.96 -7.34 -28.67
C ARG A 111 -2.31 -6.24 -27.88
N THR A 112 -2.08 -5.09 -28.51
CA THR A 112 -1.56 -3.88 -27.86
C THR A 112 -2.57 -2.75 -28.04
N ALA A 113 -2.69 -1.90 -27.02
CA ALA A 113 -3.37 -0.61 -27.16
C ALA A 113 -2.57 0.30 -28.08
N GLY A 114 -3.25 1.26 -28.74
CA GLY A 114 -2.57 2.31 -29.48
C GLY A 114 -1.71 3.18 -28.54
N ILE A 115 -0.47 3.52 -28.97
CA ILE A 115 0.42 4.35 -28.17
C ILE A 115 -0.21 5.72 -27.86
N GLY A 116 -0.89 6.33 -28.85
CA GLY A 116 -1.61 7.59 -28.63
C GLY A 116 -2.71 7.45 -27.57
N GLU A 117 -3.47 6.37 -27.65
CA GLU A 117 -4.58 6.07 -26.74
C GLU A 117 -4.09 5.96 -25.28
N VAL A 118 -3.05 5.18 -25.01
CA VAL A 118 -2.52 5.06 -23.62
C VAL A 118 -1.88 6.36 -23.13
N LEU A 119 -1.29 7.17 -24.01
CA LEU A 119 -0.75 8.49 -23.63
C LEU A 119 -1.87 9.48 -23.26
N GLU A 120 -2.99 9.46 -23.98
CA GLU A 120 -4.20 10.24 -23.64
C GLU A 120 -4.77 9.78 -22.30
N GLU A 121 -4.88 8.47 -22.09
CA GLU A 121 -5.43 7.86 -20.87
C GLU A 121 -4.69 8.31 -19.60
N VAL A 122 -3.35 8.42 -19.69
CA VAL A 122 -2.50 8.88 -18.56
C VAL A 122 -2.22 10.40 -18.61
N GLY A 123 -2.81 11.15 -19.54
CA GLY A 123 -2.66 12.60 -19.67
C GLY A 123 -1.26 13.06 -20.07
N LEU A 124 -0.59 12.32 -20.94
CA LEU A 124 0.73 12.65 -21.48
C LEU A 124 0.74 12.90 -22.99
N ALA A 125 -0.44 12.97 -23.65
CA ALA A 125 -0.54 13.16 -25.09
C ALA A 125 0.19 14.42 -25.60
N MET A 126 0.07 15.54 -24.88
CA MET A 126 0.68 16.83 -25.26
C MET A 126 2.22 16.84 -25.18
N VAL A 127 2.81 15.89 -24.46
CA VAL A 127 4.26 15.76 -24.26
C VAL A 127 4.82 14.45 -24.83
N ALA A 128 4.06 13.83 -25.76
CA ALA A 128 4.39 12.54 -26.36
C ALA A 128 5.75 12.53 -27.06
N ASP A 129 6.15 13.64 -27.66
CA ASP A 129 7.41 13.81 -28.39
C ASP A 129 8.53 14.46 -27.55
N ASP A 130 8.29 14.73 -26.26
CA ASP A 130 9.28 15.24 -25.34
C ASP A 130 10.14 14.10 -24.76
N LYS A 131 11.44 14.37 -24.54
CA LYS A 131 12.38 13.40 -23.96
C LYS A 131 12.11 13.18 -22.48
N VAL A 132 12.08 11.90 -22.07
CA VAL A 132 11.76 11.49 -20.69
C VAL A 132 12.72 12.04 -19.64
N ARG A 133 13.97 12.37 -20.01
CA ARG A 133 14.91 13.04 -19.09
C ARG A 133 14.39 14.37 -18.53
N GLY A 134 13.51 15.06 -19.25
CA GLY A 134 12.86 16.31 -18.82
C GLY A 134 11.58 16.10 -18.00
N PHE A 135 11.13 14.86 -17.84
CA PHE A 135 9.89 14.56 -17.14
C PHE A 135 10.05 14.71 -15.62
N SER A 136 9.02 15.26 -14.97
CA SER A 136 8.87 15.17 -13.52
C SER A 136 8.74 13.71 -13.07
N LEU A 137 8.92 13.45 -11.78
CA LEU A 137 8.69 12.12 -11.22
C LEU A 137 7.29 11.62 -11.56
N GLY A 138 6.28 12.47 -11.40
CA GLY A 138 4.89 12.14 -11.72
C GLY A 138 4.63 11.84 -13.20
N MET A 139 5.29 12.55 -14.11
CA MET A 139 5.19 12.24 -15.54
C MET A 139 5.84 10.89 -15.85
N ARG A 140 6.96 10.55 -15.21
CA ARG A 140 7.60 9.23 -15.36
C ARG A 140 6.71 8.10 -14.82
N GLN A 141 6.10 8.28 -13.64
CA GLN A 141 5.16 7.30 -13.09
C GLN A 141 3.96 7.06 -14.04
N ARG A 142 3.36 8.13 -14.56
CA ARG A 142 2.27 8.02 -15.51
C ARG A 142 2.69 7.38 -16.84
N LEU A 143 3.90 7.64 -17.32
CA LEU A 143 4.42 6.97 -18.51
C LEU A 143 4.68 5.47 -18.25
N GLY A 144 5.12 5.09 -17.05
CA GLY A 144 5.22 3.69 -16.62
C GLY A 144 3.86 2.99 -16.60
N LEU A 145 2.84 3.68 -16.10
CA LEU A 145 1.47 3.20 -16.16
C LEU A 145 1.02 3.00 -17.61
N ALA A 146 1.26 3.98 -18.50
CA ALA A 146 0.96 3.85 -19.95
C ALA A 146 1.67 2.62 -20.55
N ALA A 147 2.94 2.38 -20.19
CA ALA A 147 3.69 1.21 -20.65
C ALA A 147 3.03 -0.12 -20.21
N ALA A 148 2.56 -0.18 -18.96
CA ALA A 148 1.84 -1.34 -18.45
C ALA A 148 0.49 -1.55 -19.16
N LEU A 149 -0.20 -0.48 -19.53
CA LEU A 149 -1.49 -0.51 -20.20
C LEU A 149 -1.42 -0.91 -21.69
N LEU A 150 -0.25 -0.84 -22.32
CA LEU A 150 -0.07 -1.25 -23.72
C LEU A 150 -0.62 -2.67 -24.01
N THR A 151 -0.59 -3.58 -23.02
CA THR A 151 -1.07 -4.96 -23.20
C THR A 151 -2.53 -5.17 -22.90
N ARG A 152 -3.26 -4.14 -22.47
CA ARG A 152 -4.61 -4.33 -21.94
C ARG A 152 -4.67 -5.46 -20.91
N PRO A 153 -3.95 -5.35 -19.77
CA PRO A 153 -3.79 -6.44 -18.83
C PRO A 153 -5.12 -6.78 -18.14
N ARG A 154 -5.30 -8.08 -17.83
CA ARG A 154 -6.38 -8.56 -16.96
C ARG A 154 -6.00 -8.42 -15.48
N LEU A 155 -4.69 -8.43 -15.18
CA LEU A 155 -4.11 -8.16 -13.87
C LEU A 155 -2.99 -7.12 -14.00
N LEU A 156 -3.16 -5.98 -13.35
CA LEU A 156 -2.16 -4.92 -13.27
C LEU A 156 -1.49 -4.93 -11.89
N VAL A 157 -0.16 -5.00 -11.86
CA VAL A 157 0.63 -5.06 -10.62
C VAL A 157 1.55 -3.85 -10.56
N LEU A 158 1.40 -3.01 -9.52
CA LEU A 158 2.08 -1.73 -9.43
C LEU A 158 2.73 -1.53 -8.06
N ASP A 159 3.99 -1.17 -8.07
CA ASP A 159 4.72 -0.79 -6.85
C ASP A 159 4.71 0.73 -6.69
N GLU A 160 4.04 1.23 -5.63
CA GLU A 160 3.95 2.64 -5.26
C GLU A 160 3.56 3.59 -6.44
N PRO A 161 2.46 3.32 -7.19
CA PRO A 161 2.16 4.02 -8.44
C PRO A 161 1.85 5.51 -8.28
N ALA A 162 1.45 5.95 -7.08
CA ALA A 162 1.13 7.34 -6.75
C ALA A 162 2.21 8.05 -5.94
N ASN A 163 3.36 7.39 -5.69
CA ASN A 163 4.43 7.99 -4.89
C ASN A 163 5.06 9.19 -5.58
N GLY A 164 5.22 10.29 -4.82
CA GLY A 164 5.82 11.54 -5.31
C GLY A 164 4.97 12.32 -6.30
N LEU A 165 3.67 11.97 -6.46
CA LEU A 165 2.73 12.74 -7.25
C LEU A 165 2.15 13.92 -6.45
N ASP A 166 1.89 15.01 -7.15
CA ASP A 166 1.03 16.09 -6.66
C ASP A 166 -0.45 15.61 -6.60
N PRO A 167 -1.35 16.32 -5.90
CA PRO A 167 -2.74 15.90 -5.77
C PRO A 167 -3.46 15.71 -7.12
N SER A 168 -3.12 16.49 -8.14
CA SER A 168 -3.70 16.38 -9.49
C SER A 168 -3.23 15.09 -10.17
N GLY A 169 -1.93 14.80 -10.13
CA GLY A 169 -1.35 13.57 -10.67
C GLY A 169 -1.91 12.32 -9.99
N LYS A 170 -2.08 12.34 -8.65
CA LYS A 170 -2.73 11.26 -7.92
C LYS A 170 -4.15 11.01 -8.41
N LYS A 171 -4.98 12.07 -8.46
CA LYS A 171 -6.36 11.97 -8.95
C LYS A 171 -6.44 11.37 -10.36
N GLN A 172 -5.48 11.71 -11.21
CA GLN A 172 -5.41 11.16 -12.56
C GLN A 172 -5.07 9.67 -12.54
N VAL A 173 -4.05 9.24 -11.80
CA VAL A 173 -3.70 7.82 -11.64
C VAL A 173 -4.87 7.04 -11.05
N HIS A 174 -5.49 7.53 -9.98
CA HIS A 174 -6.68 6.91 -9.37
C HIS A 174 -7.82 6.77 -10.38
N GLY A 175 -8.07 7.80 -11.22
CA GLY A 175 -9.08 7.75 -12.28
C GLY A 175 -8.81 6.67 -13.33
N VAL A 176 -7.54 6.47 -13.71
CA VAL A 176 -7.13 5.40 -14.63
C VAL A 176 -7.38 4.02 -14.01
N LEU A 177 -6.91 3.80 -12.76
CA LEU A 177 -7.07 2.51 -12.09
C LEU A 177 -8.54 2.14 -11.89
N ASN A 178 -9.39 3.09 -11.49
CA ASN A 178 -10.82 2.86 -11.33
C ASN A 178 -11.52 2.51 -12.66
N ARG A 179 -11.15 3.16 -13.78
CA ARG A 179 -11.68 2.80 -15.10
C ARG A 179 -11.28 1.39 -15.50
N LEU A 180 -10.03 1.01 -15.31
CA LEU A 180 -9.56 -0.35 -15.61
C LEU A 180 -10.35 -1.42 -14.85
N VAL A 181 -10.64 -1.18 -13.59
CA VAL A 181 -11.44 -2.10 -12.77
C VAL A 181 -12.89 -2.13 -13.22
N ALA A 182 -13.46 -0.98 -13.61
CA ALA A 182 -14.79 -0.92 -14.19
C ALA A 182 -14.89 -1.71 -15.52
N ASP A 183 -13.78 -1.78 -16.29
CA ASP A 183 -13.65 -2.57 -17.51
C ASP A 183 -13.31 -4.06 -17.23
N GLY A 184 -13.30 -4.47 -15.96
CA GLY A 184 -13.13 -5.87 -15.52
C GLY A 184 -11.70 -6.31 -15.25
N ALA A 185 -10.71 -5.41 -15.30
CA ALA A 185 -9.35 -5.73 -14.88
C ALA A 185 -9.27 -5.83 -13.34
N THR A 186 -8.23 -6.52 -12.85
CA THR A 186 -7.86 -6.55 -11.43
C THR A 186 -6.60 -5.74 -11.24
N VAL A 187 -6.50 -5.02 -10.15
CA VAL A 187 -5.29 -4.24 -9.80
C VAL A 187 -4.77 -4.68 -8.45
N ILE A 188 -3.47 -4.94 -8.37
CA ILE A 188 -2.73 -5.08 -7.11
C ILE A 188 -1.74 -3.92 -7.06
N LEU A 189 -1.80 -3.13 -6.01
CA LEU A 189 -0.85 -2.05 -5.82
C LEU A 189 -0.27 -2.05 -4.42
N SER A 190 1.01 -1.70 -4.29
CA SER A 190 1.57 -1.34 -3.00
C SER A 190 1.37 0.14 -2.72
N SER A 191 1.19 0.48 -1.47
CA SER A 191 1.29 1.85 -0.98
C SER A 191 1.71 1.86 0.49
N HIS A 192 2.48 2.87 0.89
CA HIS A 192 2.74 3.19 2.28
C HIS A 192 1.82 4.32 2.78
N ARG A 193 0.95 4.86 1.93
CA ARG A 193 0.03 5.95 2.23
C ARG A 193 -1.39 5.42 2.42
N MET A 194 -1.91 5.59 3.63
CA MET A 194 -3.25 5.10 3.98
C MET A 194 -4.36 5.80 3.21
N ASP A 195 -4.20 7.11 2.92
CA ASP A 195 -5.14 7.89 2.10
C ASP A 195 -5.34 7.33 0.68
N ASP A 196 -4.26 6.86 0.04
CA ASP A 196 -4.35 6.24 -1.29
C ASP A 196 -5.08 4.87 -1.22
N LEU A 197 -4.86 4.10 -0.14
CA LEU A 197 -5.52 2.81 0.08
C LEU A 197 -7.02 2.98 0.37
N GLU A 198 -7.38 3.92 1.24
CA GLU A 198 -8.78 4.24 1.55
C GLU A 198 -9.55 4.72 0.31
N ALA A 199 -8.88 5.49 -0.56
CA ALA A 199 -9.50 6.01 -1.78
C ALA A 199 -9.68 4.96 -2.89
N LEU A 200 -8.85 3.93 -2.93
CA LEU A 200 -8.78 2.99 -4.07
C LEU A 200 -9.18 1.56 -3.72
N CYS A 201 -8.79 1.07 -2.54
CA CYS A 201 -8.82 -0.36 -2.26
C CYS A 201 -10.09 -0.77 -1.52
N SER A 202 -10.72 -1.84 -1.95
CA SER A 202 -11.80 -2.50 -1.20
C SER A 202 -11.26 -3.54 -0.22
N GLU A 203 -10.12 -4.14 -0.54
CA GLU A 203 -9.45 -5.18 0.24
C GLU A 203 -7.95 -4.87 0.33
N VAL A 204 -7.32 -5.30 1.42
CA VAL A 204 -5.89 -5.13 1.63
C VAL A 204 -5.28 -6.41 2.22
N THR A 205 -4.00 -6.61 1.93
CA THR A 205 -3.14 -7.57 2.61
C THR A 205 -2.00 -6.80 3.26
N ILE A 206 -1.82 -6.97 4.57
CA ILE A 206 -0.74 -6.36 5.34
C ILE A 206 0.37 -7.40 5.53
N LEU A 207 1.57 -7.03 5.08
CA LEU A 207 2.80 -7.79 5.28
C LEU A 207 3.63 -7.16 6.40
N ALA A 208 4.14 -7.99 7.30
CA ALA A 208 5.15 -7.62 8.28
C ALA A 208 6.21 -8.73 8.34
N THR A 209 7.50 -8.38 8.27
CA THR A 209 8.63 -9.33 8.33
C THR A 209 8.46 -10.58 7.46
N GLY A 210 7.99 -10.39 6.22
CA GLY A 210 7.80 -11.45 5.24
C GLY A 210 6.54 -12.30 5.44
N ARG A 211 5.67 -12.01 6.40
CA ARG A 211 4.44 -12.75 6.71
C ARG A 211 3.20 -11.89 6.54
N VAL A 212 2.07 -12.53 6.22
CA VAL A 212 0.76 -11.87 6.22
C VAL A 212 0.25 -11.78 7.66
N VAL A 213 0.05 -10.55 8.14
CA VAL A 213 -0.54 -10.29 9.47
C VAL A 213 -2.04 -9.96 9.38
N PHE A 214 -2.50 -9.53 8.20
CA PHE A 214 -3.91 -9.32 7.91
C PHE A 214 -4.17 -9.47 6.41
N SER A 215 -5.32 -10.05 6.04
CA SER A 215 -5.82 -10.04 4.67
C SER A 215 -7.35 -10.01 4.69
N GLY A 216 -7.95 -9.04 4.00
CA GLY A 216 -9.40 -8.90 3.95
C GLY A 216 -9.90 -7.51 3.60
N PRO A 217 -11.23 -7.30 3.77
CA PRO A 217 -11.86 -6.01 3.50
C PRO A 217 -11.31 -4.89 4.37
N LEU A 218 -11.10 -3.71 3.77
CA LEU A 218 -10.51 -2.55 4.42
C LEU A 218 -11.34 -2.07 5.64
N ASN A 219 -12.65 -2.16 5.55
CA ASN A 219 -13.56 -1.76 6.64
C ASN A 219 -13.44 -2.63 7.90
N LYS A 220 -12.89 -3.84 7.81
CA LYS A 220 -12.60 -4.67 8.98
C LYS A 220 -11.37 -4.20 9.77
N LEU A 221 -10.49 -3.41 9.15
CA LEU A 221 -9.35 -2.81 9.84
C LEU A 221 -9.74 -1.58 10.65
N SER A 222 -10.71 -0.82 10.18
CA SER A 222 -11.26 0.37 10.86
C SER A 222 -12.32 0.04 11.90
N ALA A 223 -12.39 -1.20 12.40
CA ALA A 223 -13.42 -1.65 13.33
C ALA A 223 -13.56 -0.71 14.54
N GLU A 224 -14.80 -0.35 14.83
CA GLU A 224 -15.28 0.75 15.66
C GLU A 224 -14.90 0.73 17.16
N ASP A 225 -14.27 -0.34 17.66
CA ASP A 225 -14.03 -0.54 19.09
C ASP A 225 -12.63 -0.10 19.58
N ARG A 226 -11.84 0.57 18.75
CA ARG A 226 -10.50 1.02 19.18
C ARG A 226 -10.53 2.40 19.79
N GLU A 227 -9.75 2.58 20.85
CA GLU A 227 -9.41 3.91 21.35
C GLU A 227 -8.47 4.59 20.36
N LEU A 228 -8.84 5.81 19.94
CA LEU A 228 -8.04 6.63 19.04
C LEU A 228 -7.76 7.98 19.68
N ASP A 229 -6.65 8.57 19.27
CA ASP A 229 -6.33 9.95 19.62
C ASP A 229 -7.03 10.89 18.63
N TYR A 230 -7.78 11.84 19.17
CA TYR A 230 -8.52 12.84 18.40
C TYR A 230 -7.97 14.22 18.66
N ARG A 231 -8.02 15.08 17.65
CA ARG A 231 -7.78 16.50 17.75
C ARG A 231 -9.09 17.25 17.60
N LEU A 232 -9.31 18.20 18.52
CA LEU A 232 -10.50 19.04 18.57
C LEU A 232 -10.09 20.49 18.65
N ARG A 233 -10.64 21.31 17.74
CA ARG A 233 -10.56 22.76 17.79
C ARG A 233 -11.94 23.34 18.02
N THR A 234 -12.05 24.28 18.96
CA THR A 234 -13.33 24.86 19.36
C THR A 234 -13.24 26.39 19.43
N SER A 235 -14.40 27.04 19.66
CA SER A 235 -14.46 28.48 19.91
C SER A 235 -13.92 28.90 21.31
N ASP A 236 -13.89 27.95 22.25
CA ASP A 236 -13.36 28.11 23.61
C ASP A 236 -12.58 26.85 24.02
N PRO A 237 -11.25 26.82 23.80
CA PRO A 237 -10.42 25.65 24.09
C PRO A 237 -10.35 25.30 25.58
N GLU A 238 -10.37 26.31 26.47
CA GLU A 238 -10.30 26.12 27.92
C GLU A 238 -11.56 25.42 28.44
N ALA A 239 -12.73 25.94 28.05
CA ALA A 239 -14.01 25.34 28.41
C ALA A 239 -14.14 23.93 27.81
N ALA A 240 -13.72 23.71 26.58
CA ALA A 240 -13.72 22.39 25.94
C ALA A 240 -12.81 21.40 26.68
N ARG A 241 -11.63 21.82 27.13
CA ARG A 241 -10.71 21.00 27.94
C ARG A 241 -11.32 20.58 29.26
N LYS A 242 -12.04 21.50 29.93
CA LYS A 242 -12.76 21.19 31.15
C LYS A 242 -13.85 20.14 30.90
N VAL A 243 -14.67 20.32 29.87
CA VAL A 243 -15.73 19.36 29.49
C VAL A 243 -15.13 18.01 29.18
N ALA A 244 -13.99 17.95 28.46
CA ALA A 244 -13.31 16.70 28.11
C ALA A 244 -12.84 15.94 29.36
N ARG A 245 -12.20 16.61 30.32
CA ARG A 245 -11.76 15.98 31.59
C ARG A 245 -12.91 15.45 32.44
N GLU A 246 -14.10 16.03 32.32
CA GLU A 246 -15.32 15.61 33.03
C GLU A 246 -16.13 14.54 32.24
N THR A 247 -15.71 14.16 31.04
CA THR A 247 -16.45 13.19 30.22
C THR A 247 -15.90 11.78 30.46
N PRO A 248 -16.71 10.82 30.94
CA PRO A 248 -16.26 9.45 31.15
C PRO A 248 -15.75 8.81 29.85
N GLY A 249 -14.62 8.11 29.92
CA GLY A 249 -14.00 7.42 28.77
C GLY A 249 -13.22 8.35 27.83
N VAL A 250 -12.99 9.60 28.24
CA VAL A 250 -12.13 10.56 27.53
C VAL A 250 -10.88 10.83 28.37
N GLU A 251 -9.70 10.59 27.79
CA GLU A 251 -8.39 10.89 28.39
C GLU A 251 -7.75 12.07 27.65
N VAL A 252 -7.56 13.19 28.32
CA VAL A 252 -6.89 14.37 27.73
C VAL A 252 -5.38 14.14 27.69
N ILE A 253 -4.78 14.22 26.50
CA ILE A 253 -3.34 14.04 26.28
C ILE A 253 -2.65 15.39 26.42
N GLU A 254 -1.82 15.53 27.47
CA GLU A 254 -1.02 16.73 27.74
C GLU A 254 0.39 16.54 27.14
N GLY A 255 0.91 17.57 26.45
CA GLY A 255 2.31 17.60 26.00
C GLY A 255 2.62 16.88 24.68
N SER A 256 1.65 16.56 23.84
CA SER A 256 1.93 16.06 22.50
C SER A 256 2.55 17.15 21.61
N ASP A 257 3.48 16.80 20.70
CA ASP A 257 4.09 17.72 19.72
C ASP A 257 3.05 18.44 18.84
N ALA A 258 1.80 17.94 18.79
CA ALA A 258 0.67 18.59 18.15
C ALA A 258 0.20 19.86 18.90
N VAL A 259 0.42 19.95 20.21
CA VAL A 259 0.13 21.12 21.05
C VAL A 259 1.18 22.22 20.82
N ALA A 260 2.37 21.90 20.40
CA ALA A 260 3.47 22.86 20.18
C ALA A 260 3.25 23.82 18.99
N ARG A 261 2.16 23.67 18.22
CA ARG A 261 1.86 24.50 17.04
C ARG A 261 0.68 25.48 17.19
N GLY A 262 0.11 25.61 18.36
CA GLY A 262 -0.95 26.60 18.62
C GLY A 262 -1.79 26.23 19.82
N ASP A 263 -2.00 27.16 20.72
CA ASP A 263 -2.69 27.02 22.04
C ASP A 263 -4.17 26.58 21.96
N ASP A 264 -4.76 26.49 20.77
CA ASP A 264 -6.19 26.27 20.53
C ASP A 264 -6.58 24.81 20.21
N LEU A 265 -5.62 23.85 20.26
CA LEU A 265 -5.86 22.45 19.89
C LEU A 265 -5.94 21.57 21.15
N LEU A 266 -7.08 20.89 21.34
CA LEU A 266 -7.26 19.86 22.34
C LEU A 266 -7.00 18.49 21.71
N VAL A 267 -6.06 17.70 22.28
CA VAL A 267 -5.82 16.31 21.91
C VAL A 267 -6.31 15.43 23.06
N PHE A 268 -7.06 14.39 22.70
CA PHE A 268 -7.60 13.44 23.69
C PHE A 268 -7.77 12.06 23.08
N ARG A 269 -7.74 11.03 23.91
CA ARG A 269 -8.00 9.63 23.58
C ARG A 269 -9.40 9.24 23.97
N ALA A 270 -10.13 8.55 23.07
CA ALA A 270 -11.47 8.07 23.34
C ALA A 270 -11.88 6.94 22.39
N GLN A 271 -12.80 6.10 22.85
CA GLN A 271 -13.62 5.26 21.97
C GLN A 271 -14.74 6.09 21.34
N VAL A 272 -15.33 5.59 20.24
CA VAL A 272 -16.39 6.32 19.50
C VAL A 272 -17.57 6.74 20.42
N ALA A 273 -18.02 5.87 21.31
CA ALA A 273 -19.12 6.19 22.23
C ALA A 273 -18.78 7.35 23.20
N ALA A 274 -17.55 7.40 23.69
CA ALA A 274 -17.07 8.49 24.55
C ALA A 274 -16.86 9.78 23.75
N LEU A 275 -16.39 9.69 22.50
CA LEU A 275 -16.29 10.80 21.56
C LEU A 275 -17.66 11.45 21.32
N ASP A 276 -18.69 10.65 21.01
CA ASP A 276 -20.06 11.13 20.80
C ASP A 276 -20.60 11.85 22.05
N ALA A 277 -20.37 11.27 23.25
CA ALA A 277 -20.74 11.88 24.52
C ALA A 277 -20.02 13.21 24.74
N LEU A 278 -18.72 13.29 24.44
CA LEU A 278 -17.93 14.53 24.55
C LEU A 278 -18.49 15.63 23.64
N ILE A 279 -18.70 15.31 22.35
CA ILE A 279 -19.19 16.30 21.38
C ILE A 279 -20.57 16.81 21.77
N ALA A 280 -21.49 15.92 22.22
CA ALA A 280 -22.80 16.33 22.70
C ALA A 280 -22.71 17.27 23.92
N ARG A 281 -21.76 17.08 24.84
CA ARG A 281 -21.55 17.95 26.00
C ARG A 281 -20.93 19.29 25.60
N VAL A 282 -19.95 19.31 24.68
CA VAL A 282 -19.32 20.51 24.14
C VAL A 282 -20.36 21.42 23.49
N VAL A 283 -21.23 20.85 22.64
CA VAL A 283 -22.31 21.60 21.97
C VAL A 283 -23.35 22.12 22.97
N ARG A 284 -23.74 21.31 23.98
CA ARG A 284 -24.67 21.77 25.06
C ARG A 284 -24.09 22.89 25.92
N ALA A 285 -22.77 23.01 26.02
CA ALA A 285 -22.09 24.09 26.69
C ALA A 285 -21.95 25.37 25.83
N ASP A 286 -22.62 25.43 24.67
CA ASP A 286 -22.58 26.52 23.69
C ASP A 286 -21.17 26.77 23.12
N ILE A 287 -20.33 25.73 23.06
CA ILE A 287 -18.98 25.76 22.51
C ILE A 287 -19.04 25.27 21.05
N ALA A 288 -18.72 26.14 20.09
CA ALA A 288 -18.72 25.75 18.69
C ALA A 288 -17.51 24.86 18.32
N VAL A 289 -17.79 23.71 17.71
CA VAL A 289 -16.76 22.84 17.15
C VAL A 289 -16.29 23.44 15.81
N ARG A 290 -14.99 23.64 15.66
CA ARG A 290 -14.33 24.16 14.44
C ARG A 290 -13.68 23.06 13.63
N GLU A 291 -13.09 22.07 14.31
CA GLU A 291 -12.45 20.90 13.71
C GLU A 291 -12.56 19.73 14.69
N LEU A 292 -12.85 18.56 14.17
CA LEU A 292 -12.75 17.28 14.87
C LEU A 292 -12.20 16.25 13.88
N ALA A 293 -11.05 15.68 14.21
CA ALA A 293 -10.46 14.63 13.38
C ALA A 293 -9.61 13.69 14.25
N PRO A 294 -9.46 12.43 13.90
CA PRO A 294 -8.45 11.57 14.49
C PRO A 294 -7.05 12.12 14.18
N VAL A 295 -6.10 11.95 15.09
CA VAL A 295 -4.69 12.33 14.91
C VAL A 295 -4.04 11.43 13.86
N VAL A 296 -4.35 10.13 13.95
CA VAL A 296 -3.96 9.09 12.99
C VAL A 296 -5.24 8.45 12.48
N SER A 297 -5.33 8.16 11.18
CA SER A 297 -6.55 7.53 10.65
C SER A 297 -6.81 6.18 11.32
N PRO A 298 -8.09 5.74 11.45
CA PRO A 298 -8.40 4.41 12.01
C PRO A 298 -7.66 3.27 11.32
N LEU A 299 -7.45 3.38 10.01
CA LEU A 299 -6.70 2.42 9.22
C LEU A 299 -5.21 2.43 9.58
N GLU A 300 -4.62 3.62 9.72
CA GLU A 300 -3.22 3.77 10.09
C GLU A 300 -2.95 3.29 11.52
N ALA A 301 -3.83 3.58 12.46
CA ALA A 301 -3.77 3.05 13.82
C ALA A 301 -3.85 1.51 13.84
N ALA A 302 -4.74 0.92 13.04
CA ALA A 302 -4.84 -0.52 12.89
C ALA A 302 -3.57 -1.14 12.29
N PHE A 303 -3.01 -0.48 11.28
CA PHE A 303 -1.77 -0.90 10.63
C PHE A 303 -0.59 -0.87 11.61
N LEU A 304 -0.39 0.21 12.36
CA LEU A 304 0.67 0.34 13.37
C LEU A 304 0.54 -0.76 14.43
N ALA A 305 -0.65 -0.98 14.96
CA ALA A 305 -0.89 -2.03 15.97
C ALA A 305 -0.57 -3.44 15.46
N LEU A 306 -0.76 -3.72 14.15
CA LEU A 306 -0.45 -5.02 13.56
C LEU A 306 1.03 -5.18 13.19
N THR A 307 1.73 -4.08 12.94
CA THR A 307 3.13 -4.11 12.46
C THR A 307 4.16 -3.85 13.55
N GLU A 308 3.76 -3.21 14.66
CA GLU A 308 4.64 -2.90 15.81
C GLU A 308 4.64 -4.00 16.88
N GLN A 309 3.75 -5.02 16.82
CA GLN A 309 3.83 -6.16 17.72
C GLN A 309 5.11 -6.95 17.41
N PRO A 310 6.05 -7.10 18.37
CA PRO A 310 7.18 -8.01 18.19
C PRO A 310 6.59 -9.41 17.96
N ALA A 311 7.12 -10.14 16.99
CA ALA A 311 6.76 -11.55 16.79
C ALA A 311 7.00 -12.30 18.09
N GLU A 312 5.97 -12.55 18.88
CA GLU A 312 6.02 -13.43 20.04
C GLU A 312 6.40 -14.82 19.52
N GLY A 313 7.65 -15.23 19.78
CA GLY A 313 8.11 -16.60 19.52
C GLY A 313 9.47 -16.75 18.88
N GLN A 314 10.46 -15.90 19.19
CA GLN A 314 11.85 -16.29 19.00
C GLN A 314 12.52 -16.45 20.37
N SER A 315 12.53 -17.72 20.88
CA SER A 315 13.44 -18.16 21.93
C SER A 315 14.87 -17.83 21.48
N GLU A 316 15.58 -17.04 22.27
CA GLU A 316 17.01 -16.76 22.14
C GLU A 316 17.79 -18.06 21.88
N PRO A 317 18.73 -18.08 20.91
CA PRO A 317 19.66 -19.20 20.80
C PRO A 317 20.55 -19.19 22.05
N SER A 318 20.38 -20.21 22.88
CA SER A 318 21.21 -20.48 24.07
C SER A 318 22.70 -20.34 23.73
N HIS A 319 23.34 -19.39 24.37
CA HIS A 319 24.80 -19.24 24.41
C HIS A 319 25.44 -20.54 24.85
N ARG A 320 26.02 -21.31 23.96
CA ARG A 320 26.96 -22.38 24.31
C ARG A 320 28.27 -21.74 24.79
N PRO A 321 28.78 -22.08 25.96
CA PRO A 321 30.06 -21.58 26.44
C PRO A 321 31.20 -22.09 25.55
N LYS A 322 32.07 -21.19 25.12
CA LYS A 322 33.33 -21.51 24.44
C LYS A 322 34.19 -22.34 25.40
N HIS A 323 34.47 -23.58 25.04
CA HIS A 323 35.48 -24.42 25.68
C HIS A 323 36.86 -23.81 25.39
N ASN A 324 37.50 -23.33 26.47
CA ASN A 324 38.95 -23.04 26.54
C ASN A 324 39.71 -24.35 26.26
N LEU A 325 40.50 -24.39 25.24
CA LEU A 325 41.64 -25.32 25.12
C LEU A 325 42.90 -24.47 25.34
N GLN A 326 43.35 -24.47 26.62
CA GLN A 326 44.72 -24.13 26.97
C GLN A 326 45.63 -25.34 26.75
N GLU A 327 46.74 -25.08 26.13
CA GLU A 327 48.10 -25.60 26.26
C GLU A 327 48.35 -27.03 26.75
N ALA A 328 49.06 -27.78 25.91
CA ALA A 328 50.22 -28.59 26.26
C ALA A 328 50.98 -28.89 24.94
N GLY A 329 52.11 -28.37 24.64
CA GLY A 329 53.47 -28.50 25.13
C GLY A 329 54.13 -29.76 24.59
N ARG A 330 54.83 -29.64 23.49
CA ARG A 330 56.23 -30.09 23.21
C ARG A 330 56.52 -30.06 21.73
#